data_458aebd0417eafa2e93acbcfc9b00ae2
#
_entry.id   458aebd0417eafa2e93acbcfc9b00ae2
#
_cell.length_a   1.000
_cell.length_b   1.000
_cell.length_c   1.000
_cell.angle_alpha   90.00
_cell.angle_beta   90.00
_cell.angle_gamma   90.00
#
_symmetry.space_group_name_H-M   'P 1'
#
loop_
_entity.id
_entity.type
_entity.pdbx_description
1 polymer ?
#
loop_
_entity_poly.entity_id
_entity_poly.type
_entity_poly.pdbx_seq_one_letter_code
_entity_poly.pdbx_strand_id
1 'polypeptide(L)'
;MRASIFVIALSLTALSYAPPVAAQEGHPLKGSWLGTWAKSANHADDVLVVLKWDGKAISGTINPGTDNIAIKNATLTPEGWLVHFEGDGRDKGGKPITYIIDGKIENLGLPHRSIVGTWKTATENGPFRISRQ
;
A
#
# COMPACT_ATOMS: atom_id res chain seq x y z
N MET A 1 -8.57 7.12 -70.75
CA MET A 1 -8.49 7.19 -70.17
C MET A 1 -8.42 6.92 -69.10
N ARG A 2 -8.44 6.78 -68.41
CA ARG A 2 -8.31 6.54 -67.45
C ARG A 2 -8.12 6.72 -66.35
N ALA A 3 -8.08 6.77 -65.45
CA ALA A 3 -8.10 7.10 -64.50
C ALA A 3 -7.89 6.45 -63.52
N SER A 4 -7.51 6.35 -62.84
CA SER A 4 -7.26 5.72 -61.92
C SER A 4 -7.12 6.12 -60.77
N ILE A 5 -7.45 6.07 -59.94
CA ILE A 5 -7.35 6.53 -58.87
C ILE A 5 -7.09 5.94 -57.88
N PHE A 6 -6.95 5.81 -56.91
CA PHE A 6 -6.67 5.35 -55.89
C PHE A 6 -6.60 5.75 -54.79
N VAL A 7 -6.69 5.71 -54.05
CA VAL A 7 -6.89 6.04 -53.05
C VAL A 7 -6.39 5.44 -52.12
N ILE A 8 -6.03 5.64 -51.18
CA ILE A 8 -5.45 5.20 -50.29
C ILE A 8 -5.86 5.47 -49.17
N ALA A 9 -6.28 4.88 -48.59
CA ALA A 9 -6.69 4.97 -47.51
C ALA A 9 -5.85 4.77 -46.52
N LEU A 10 -5.59 5.31 -45.79
CA LEU A 10 -4.79 5.15 -44.97
C LEU A 10 -5.23 5.12 -43.83
N SER A 11 -5.44 4.40 -43.19
CA SER A 11 -5.85 4.31 -42.12
C SER A 11 -4.99 4.35 -41.15
N LEU A 12 -5.00 4.94 -40.36
CA LEU A 12 -4.22 5.03 -39.53
C LEU A 12 -4.68 4.75 -38.41
N THR A 13 -4.60 4.01 -37.76
CA THR A 13 -4.92 3.65 -36.68
C THR A 13 -4.10 4.02 -35.73
N ALA A 14 -4.36 4.79 -35.08
CA ALA A 14 -3.56 5.21 -34.16
C ALA A 14 -3.91 4.55 -33.01
N LEU A 15 -3.23 3.82 -32.47
CA LEU A 15 -3.49 3.23 -31.41
C LEU A 15 -3.06 3.87 -30.38
N SER A 16 -3.71 4.30 -29.55
CA SER A 16 -3.25 4.93 -28.54
C SER A 16 -3.17 4.07 -27.44
N TYR A 17 -2.21 3.85 -26.90
CA TYR A 17 -2.03 3.10 -25.92
C TYR A 17 -1.92 3.84 -24.78
N ALA A 18 -2.61 3.69 -23.76
CA ALA A 18 -2.43 4.34 -22.50
C ALA A 18 -1.29 3.71 -21.86
N PRO A 19 -0.32 4.37 -21.51
CA PRO A 19 0.82 3.77 -20.90
C PRO A 19 0.46 3.20 -19.56
N PRO A 20 1.06 2.15 -19.17
CA PRO A 20 0.78 1.52 -17.91
C PRO A 20 1.31 2.29 -16.72
N VAL A 21 1.91 3.41 -16.93
CA VAL A 21 2.44 4.18 -15.83
C VAL A 21 1.37 4.52 -14.83
N ALA A 22 0.20 4.88 -15.29
CA ALA A 22 -0.86 5.23 -14.38
C ALA A 22 -1.27 4.05 -13.52
N ALA A 23 -1.26 2.86 -14.07
CA ALA A 23 -1.61 1.69 -13.31
C ALA A 23 -0.55 1.37 -12.27
N GLN A 24 0.71 1.61 -12.59
CA GLN A 24 1.76 1.33 -11.63
C GLN A 24 1.77 2.34 -10.50
N GLU A 25 1.34 3.55 -10.78
CA GLU A 25 1.32 4.55 -9.76
C GLU A 25 0.05 4.52 -8.95
N GLY A 26 -0.91 3.78 -9.39
CA GLY A 26 -2.23 3.82 -8.82
C GLY A 26 -2.53 2.83 -7.73
N HIS A 27 -1.58 2.09 -7.24
CA HIS A 27 -1.89 1.11 -6.20
C HIS A 27 -2.39 1.81 -4.94
N PRO A 28 -3.54 1.41 -4.41
CA PRO A 28 -4.14 2.12 -3.29
C PRO A 28 -3.28 2.22 -2.03
N LEU A 29 -2.37 1.28 -1.85
CA LEU A 29 -1.54 1.26 -0.65
C LEU A 29 -0.25 2.06 -0.81
N LYS A 30 0.14 2.43 -2.01
CA LYS A 30 1.41 3.12 -2.21
C LYS A 30 1.41 4.48 -1.52
N GLY A 31 2.49 4.82 -0.89
CA GLY A 31 2.70 6.14 -0.31
C GLY A 31 3.10 6.08 1.16
N SER A 32 3.06 7.24 1.77
CA SER A 32 3.36 7.38 3.19
C SER A 32 2.07 7.48 3.97
N TRP A 33 2.03 6.80 5.08
CA TRP A 33 0.86 6.73 5.94
C TRP A 33 1.27 7.07 7.35
N LEU A 34 0.53 7.95 7.99
CA LEU A 34 0.85 8.39 9.33
C LEU A 34 -0.34 8.20 10.25
N GLY A 35 -0.10 7.77 11.43
CA GLY A 35 -1.17 7.57 12.39
C GLY A 35 -0.66 7.07 13.72
N THR A 36 -1.43 6.18 14.33
CA THR A 36 -1.13 5.67 15.66
C THR A 36 -1.40 4.19 15.77
N TRP A 37 -0.67 3.55 16.64
CA TRP A 37 -0.99 2.22 17.11
C TRP A 37 -0.88 2.22 18.62
N ALA A 38 -1.67 1.42 19.27
CA ALA A 38 -1.75 1.45 20.73
C ALA A 38 -1.55 0.07 21.30
N LYS A 39 -0.84 0.04 22.43
CA LYS A 39 -0.70 -1.20 23.20
C LYS A 39 -1.81 -1.31 24.23
N SER A 40 -2.39 -0.19 24.61
CA SER A 40 -3.49 -0.16 25.56
C SER A 40 -4.31 1.07 25.31
N ALA A 41 -5.46 1.18 25.94
CA ALA A 41 -6.36 2.30 25.76
C ALA A 41 -5.72 3.64 26.05
N ASN A 42 -4.73 3.66 26.92
CA ASN A 42 -4.13 4.91 27.36
C ASN A 42 -2.71 5.11 26.83
N HIS A 43 -2.26 4.29 25.93
CA HIS A 43 -0.90 4.39 25.42
C HIS A 43 -0.86 4.16 23.93
N ALA A 44 -0.88 5.23 23.19
CA ALA A 44 -0.79 5.18 21.74
C ALA A 44 0.50 5.84 21.30
N ASP A 45 1.19 5.21 20.38
CA ASP A 45 2.41 5.75 19.79
C ASP A 45 2.17 6.14 18.36
N ASP A 46 2.93 7.11 17.87
CA ASP A 46 2.85 7.48 16.47
C ASP A 46 3.50 6.39 15.63
N VAL A 47 2.95 6.19 14.46
CA VAL A 47 3.50 5.22 13.53
C VAL A 47 3.52 5.81 12.13
N LEU A 48 4.63 5.60 11.43
CA LEU A 48 4.77 5.99 10.04
C LEU A 48 4.99 4.73 9.23
N VAL A 49 4.20 4.56 8.19
CA VAL A 49 4.33 3.41 7.29
C VAL A 49 4.61 3.94 5.90
N VAL A 50 5.67 3.48 5.29
CA VAL A 50 6.02 3.86 3.93
C VAL A 50 5.89 2.64 3.04
N LEU A 51 5.00 2.71 2.07
CA LEU A 51 4.72 1.60 1.17
C LEU A 51 5.10 1.95 -0.25
N LYS A 52 5.71 0.98 -0.92
CA LYS A 52 6.16 1.11 -2.30
C LYS A 52 5.47 0.05 -3.15
N TRP A 53 5.28 0.37 -4.40
CA TRP A 53 4.66 -0.53 -5.36
C TRP A 53 5.58 -0.63 -6.58
N ASP A 54 6.01 -1.83 -6.91
CA ASP A 54 6.93 -2.02 -8.04
C ASP A 54 6.24 -2.54 -9.29
N GLY A 55 4.92 -2.52 -9.30
CA GLY A 55 4.13 -3.07 -10.40
C GLY A 55 3.67 -4.50 -10.15
N LYS A 56 4.21 -5.16 -9.16
CA LYS A 56 3.85 -6.54 -8.82
C LYS A 56 3.58 -6.75 -7.35
N ALA A 57 4.35 -6.14 -6.50
CA ALA A 57 4.25 -6.37 -5.07
C ALA A 57 4.41 -5.10 -4.29
N ILE A 58 3.85 -5.10 -3.10
CA ILE A 58 4.01 -4.02 -2.13
C ILE A 58 5.14 -4.40 -1.21
N SER A 59 6.01 -3.45 -0.97
CA SER A 59 7.05 -3.58 0.04
C SER A 59 7.05 -2.31 0.87
N GLY A 60 7.76 -2.29 1.94
CA GLY A 60 7.82 -1.06 2.73
C GLY A 60 8.42 -1.25 4.10
N THR A 61 8.22 -0.22 4.90
CA THR A 61 8.83 -0.14 6.22
C THR A 61 7.88 0.55 7.17
N ILE A 62 7.83 0.04 8.39
CA ILE A 62 7.11 0.70 9.47
C ILE A 62 8.17 1.37 10.33
N ASN A 63 7.97 2.65 10.61
CA ASN A 63 8.90 3.47 11.40
C ASN A 63 10.32 3.39 10.88
N PRO A 64 10.58 3.93 9.68
CA PRO A 64 11.92 3.91 9.12
C PRO A 64 12.95 4.48 10.09
N GLY A 65 14.09 3.84 10.16
CA GLY A 65 15.15 4.25 11.07
C GLY A 65 15.81 3.04 11.70
N THR A 66 16.37 3.24 12.88
CA THR A 66 17.16 2.21 13.52
C THR A 66 16.34 1.01 13.97
N ASP A 67 15.12 1.28 14.45
CA ASP A 67 14.26 0.21 14.94
C ASP A 67 13.12 -0.05 13.96
N ASN A 68 13.41 -0.05 12.70
CA ASN A 68 12.38 -0.21 11.71
C ASN A 68 11.83 -1.65 11.67
N ILE A 69 10.63 -1.76 11.16
CA ILE A 69 10.01 -3.05 10.91
C ILE A 69 9.92 -3.17 9.40
N ALA A 70 10.60 -4.16 8.85
CA ALA A 70 10.57 -4.38 7.40
C ALA A 70 9.31 -5.17 7.05
N ILE A 71 8.51 -4.62 6.14
CA ILE A 71 7.30 -5.31 5.68
C ILE A 71 7.74 -6.35 4.66
N LYS A 72 7.50 -7.61 4.96
CA LYS A 72 7.89 -8.71 4.08
C LYS A 72 6.71 -9.25 3.28
N ASN A 73 5.50 -8.92 3.67
CA ASN A 73 4.32 -9.39 2.97
C ASN A 73 3.23 -8.36 3.16
N ALA A 74 2.65 -7.90 2.07
CA ALA A 74 1.54 -6.95 2.13
C ALA A 74 0.55 -7.30 1.04
N THR A 75 -0.70 -7.43 1.41
CA THR A 75 -1.76 -7.78 0.45
C THR A 75 -2.96 -6.87 0.63
N LEU A 76 -3.67 -6.70 -0.45
CA LEU A 76 -4.93 -5.97 -0.47
C LEU A 76 -5.96 -6.86 -1.14
N THR A 77 -7.03 -7.15 -0.45
CA THR A 77 -8.13 -7.92 -0.99
C THR A 77 -9.23 -6.94 -1.39
N PRO A 78 -9.50 -6.79 -2.67
CA PRO A 78 -10.50 -5.81 -3.12
C PRO A 78 -11.89 -6.04 -2.54
N GLU A 79 -12.26 -7.30 -2.33
CA GLU A 79 -13.52 -7.57 -1.72
C GLU A 79 -13.43 -7.17 -0.27
N GLY A 80 -14.12 -6.11 0.08
CA GLY A 80 -14.08 -5.56 1.43
C GLY A 80 -12.91 -4.63 1.71
N TRP A 81 -12.01 -4.44 0.74
CA TRP A 81 -10.84 -3.57 0.89
C TRP A 81 -10.01 -3.93 2.12
N LEU A 82 -9.75 -5.22 2.27
CA LEU A 82 -9.02 -5.73 3.42
C LEU A 82 -7.52 -5.65 3.17
N VAL A 83 -6.81 -5.23 4.20
CA VAL A 83 -5.38 -5.02 4.14
C VAL A 83 -4.71 -5.94 5.15
N HIS A 84 -3.63 -6.58 4.73
CA HIS A 84 -2.86 -7.46 5.61
C HIS A 84 -1.37 -7.16 5.40
N PHE A 85 -0.68 -6.85 6.47
CA PHE A 85 0.77 -6.66 6.46
C PHE A 85 1.42 -7.61 7.44
N GLU A 86 2.57 -8.14 7.06
CA GLU A 86 3.44 -8.87 7.97
C GLU A 86 4.81 -8.24 7.92
N GLY A 87 5.37 -7.99 9.05
CA GLY A 87 6.66 -7.34 9.14
C GLY A 87 7.56 -7.98 10.19
N ASP A 88 8.85 -7.82 9.98
CA ASP A 88 9.85 -8.34 10.90
C ASP A 88 10.58 -7.20 11.56
N GLY A 89 10.56 -7.21 12.87
CA GLY A 89 11.28 -6.25 13.69
C GLY A 89 12.04 -6.95 14.79
N ARG A 90 12.44 -6.19 15.79
CA ARG A 90 13.15 -6.73 16.94
C ARG A 90 12.59 -6.13 18.21
N ASP A 91 12.59 -6.90 19.27
CA ASP A 91 12.18 -6.40 20.58
C ASP A 91 13.35 -5.66 21.24
N LYS A 92 13.14 -5.21 22.47
CA LYS A 92 14.17 -4.46 23.18
C LYS A 92 15.43 -5.29 23.42
N GLY A 93 15.29 -6.59 23.50
CA GLY A 93 16.41 -7.48 23.69
C GLY A 93 17.09 -7.90 22.39
N GLY A 94 16.63 -7.37 21.25
CA GLY A 94 17.20 -7.72 19.97
C GLY A 94 16.66 -9.00 19.36
N LYS A 95 15.64 -9.61 19.98
CA LYS A 95 15.07 -10.83 19.43
C LYS A 95 14.10 -10.53 18.32
N PRO A 96 14.05 -11.38 17.30
CA PRO A 96 13.08 -11.16 16.21
C PRO A 96 11.65 -11.17 16.69
N ILE A 97 10.87 -10.26 16.13
CA ILE A 97 9.45 -10.19 16.40
C ILE A 97 8.74 -10.07 15.08
N THR A 98 7.66 -10.83 14.90
CA THR A 98 6.80 -10.70 13.74
C THR A 98 5.57 -9.87 14.12
N TYR A 99 5.32 -8.83 13.32
CA TYR A 99 4.15 -7.99 13.47
C TYR A 99 3.15 -8.36 12.41
N ILE A 100 1.90 -8.50 12.80
CA ILE A 100 0.81 -8.75 11.86
C ILE A 100 -0.21 -7.64 12.01
N ILE A 101 -0.53 -7.00 10.90
CA ILE A 101 -1.49 -5.92 10.87
C ILE A 101 -2.60 -6.29 9.93
N ASP A 102 -3.83 -6.28 10.42
CA ASP A 102 -5.01 -6.54 9.62
C ASP A 102 -5.95 -5.38 9.74
N GLY A 103 -6.40 -4.87 8.62
CA GLY A 103 -7.28 -3.71 8.64
C GLY A 103 -8.11 -3.61 7.37
N LYS A 104 -8.72 -2.46 7.22
CA LYS A 104 -9.59 -2.17 6.11
C LYS A 104 -9.33 -0.75 5.65
N ILE A 105 -9.32 -0.52 4.34
CA ILE A 105 -9.21 0.83 3.83
C ILE A 105 -10.58 1.48 3.90
N GLU A 106 -10.61 2.68 4.47
CA GLU A 106 -11.79 3.50 4.53
C GLU A 106 -11.57 4.77 3.72
N ASN A 107 -12.64 5.33 3.20
CA ASN A 107 -12.59 6.57 2.45
C ASN A 107 -11.69 6.49 1.22
N LEU A 108 -11.80 5.38 0.51
CA LEU A 108 -10.92 5.12 -0.62
C LEU A 108 -10.97 6.20 -1.69
N GLY A 109 -12.09 6.82 -1.89
CA GLY A 109 -12.22 7.87 -2.88
C GLY A 109 -11.68 9.22 -2.46
N LEU A 110 -11.19 9.36 -1.24
CA LEU A 110 -10.68 10.62 -0.74
C LEU A 110 -9.16 10.65 -0.78
N PRO A 111 -8.56 11.85 -0.87
CA PRO A 111 -7.10 11.96 -0.89
C PRO A 111 -6.43 11.37 0.34
N HIS A 112 -7.08 11.51 1.50
CA HIS A 112 -6.51 11.02 2.75
C HIS A 112 -7.30 9.81 3.23
N ARG A 113 -7.21 8.73 2.48
CA ARG A 113 -7.86 7.50 2.90
C ARG A 113 -7.16 6.93 4.12
N SER A 114 -7.86 6.12 4.87
CA SER A 114 -7.34 5.58 6.13
C SER A 114 -7.33 4.06 6.10
N ILE A 115 -6.43 3.47 6.86
CA ILE A 115 -6.45 2.05 7.15
C ILE A 115 -6.71 1.93 8.64
N VAL A 116 -7.76 1.20 8.98
CA VAL A 116 -8.17 1.02 10.37
C VAL A 116 -8.22 -0.47 10.66
N GLY A 117 -7.63 -0.88 11.74
CA GLY A 117 -7.61 -2.29 12.10
C GLY A 117 -6.87 -2.54 13.39
N THR A 118 -6.17 -3.65 13.43
CA THR A 118 -5.45 -4.08 14.61
C THR A 118 -4.04 -4.53 14.23
N TRP A 119 -3.16 -4.47 15.19
CA TRP A 119 -1.83 -5.03 15.06
C TRP A 119 -1.63 -6.06 16.16
N LYS A 120 -0.77 -7.02 15.91
CA LYS A 120 -0.43 -8.00 16.94
C LYS A 120 0.96 -8.58 16.76
N THR A 121 1.52 -9.04 17.83
CA THR A 121 2.70 -9.88 17.88
C THR A 121 2.33 -11.13 18.66
N ALA A 122 3.29 -11.97 18.99
CA ALA A 122 3.02 -13.16 19.77
C ALA A 122 2.48 -12.83 21.18
N THR A 123 2.82 -11.67 21.70
CA THR A 123 2.50 -11.34 23.09
C THR A 123 1.66 -10.09 23.27
N GLU A 124 1.52 -9.27 22.23
CA GLU A 124 0.81 -7.99 22.35
C GLU A 124 -0.14 -7.79 21.19
N ASN A 125 -1.10 -6.91 21.36
CA ASN A 125 -2.00 -6.52 20.29
C ASN A 125 -2.64 -5.18 20.64
N GLY A 126 -3.26 -4.57 19.67
CA GLY A 126 -3.96 -3.31 19.90
C GLY A 126 -4.54 -2.73 18.61
N PRO A 127 -5.17 -1.58 18.74
CA PRO A 127 -5.72 -0.89 17.57
C PRO A 127 -4.63 -0.22 16.74
N PHE A 128 -4.94 -0.05 15.45
CA PHE A 128 -4.04 0.51 14.47
C PHE A 128 -4.85 1.41 13.55
N ARG A 129 -4.37 2.63 13.33
CA ARG A 129 -5.05 3.55 12.42
C ARG A 129 -4.04 4.46 11.78
N ILE A 130 -4.00 4.45 10.46
CA ILE A 130 -3.11 5.34 9.71
C ILE A 130 -3.87 5.98 8.57
N SER A 131 -3.44 7.14 8.16
CA SER A 131 -4.02 7.86 7.04
C SER A 131 -2.95 8.23 6.04
N ARG A 132 -3.31 8.16 4.77
CA ARG A 132 -2.36 8.46 3.71
C ARG A 132 -2.11 9.96 3.66
N GLN A 133 -0.84 10.30 3.50
CA GLN A 133 -0.41 11.68 3.43
C GLN A 133 -0.37 12.19 2.00
#